data_809db32d37ef3675f28f1aba18f09e80
#
_entry.id   809db32d37ef3675f28f1aba18f09e80
#
_cell.length_a   1.000
_cell.length_b   1.000
_cell.length_c   1.000
_cell.angle_alpha   90.00
_cell.angle_beta   90.00
_cell.angle_gamma   90.00
#
_symmetry.space_group_name_H-M   'P 1'
#
loop_
_entity.id
_entity.type
_entity.pdbx_description
1 polymer ?
#
loop_
_entity_poly.entity_id
_entity_poly.type
_entity_poly.pdbx_seq_one_letter_code
_entity_poly.pdbx_strand_id
1 'polypeptide(L)'
;MRKLLVIFSLLISIISFSNTDIELQKASQFIADGELKKAKIILKKLSNENLNKEIAVKVLNNLALISNSDNNIEESIDYYNKILDLHVGDNWYNINSNQKLLSYALNKNDFESAIKYIENINYLTQYSDVNFVADLIYLYEKFNKTDKISNLNMHHIDKMPENDKIIIYGLVFNKFYDENDIEKSKKYLDKIKSFSSNLSKIYEYIYSNKLKNIYDEKLNIDDIDLTIVNDNIDINVLEELKKIYIKNNQLEKAYKVINIILEKTYTPRIVMQALKLAIIFKDEINIKKYTNYLEMTSDGGYNLGVAYFNEGMDKYAEKYLFKVLKENDKRSYYILLRIYFNNFDDKGLENLLNIALEKNMISKIEKNQINYEYLQYKEYKNWKERVGVK
;
A
#
# COMPACT_ATOMS: atom_id res chain seq x y z
N MET A 1 -63.38 -0.93 -33.84
CA MET A 1 -63.04 -1.97 -32.89
C MET A 1 -61.60 -2.49 -32.99
N ARG A 2 -61.04 -2.83 -34.16
CA ARG A 2 -59.64 -3.33 -34.29
C ARG A 2 -58.56 -2.33 -33.82
N LYS A 3 -58.74 -1.01 -34.01
CA LYS A 3 -57.77 0.01 -33.55
C LYS A 3 -57.75 0.21 -32.04
N LEU A 4 -58.88 -0.03 -31.35
CA LEU A 4 -58.94 0.04 -29.87
C LEU A 4 -58.26 -1.18 -29.22
N LEU A 5 -58.37 -2.36 -29.82
CA LEU A 5 -57.71 -3.57 -29.33
C LEU A 5 -56.18 -3.51 -29.46
N VAL A 6 -55.64 -2.85 -30.50
CA VAL A 6 -54.18 -2.65 -30.66
C VAL A 6 -53.67 -1.63 -29.64
N ILE A 7 -54.43 -0.57 -29.36
CA ILE A 7 -54.03 0.41 -28.33
C ILE A 7 -54.14 -0.21 -26.93
N PHE A 8 -55.15 -1.08 -26.68
CA PHE A 8 -55.25 -1.79 -25.39
C PHE A 8 -54.16 -2.86 -25.24
N SER A 9 -53.73 -3.56 -26.30
CA SER A 9 -52.60 -4.48 -26.24
C SER A 9 -51.26 -3.76 -26.12
N LEU A 10 -51.08 -2.58 -26.72
CA LEU A 10 -49.92 -1.71 -26.50
C LEU A 10 -49.89 -1.08 -25.10
N LEU A 11 -51.05 -0.76 -24.50
CA LEU A 11 -51.14 -0.29 -23.11
C LEU A 11 -50.94 -1.40 -22.08
N ILE A 12 -51.23 -2.67 -22.42
CA ILE A 12 -50.97 -3.83 -21.55
C ILE A 12 -49.52 -4.30 -21.66
N SER A 13 -48.83 -4.03 -22.77
CA SER A 13 -47.37 -4.25 -22.91
C SER A 13 -46.52 -3.16 -22.26
N ILE A 14 -47.14 -2.05 -21.90
CA ILE A 14 -46.54 -1.02 -21.05
C ILE A 14 -46.97 -1.33 -19.64
N ILE A 15 -46.05 -1.95 -18.85
CA ILE A 15 -46.12 -2.05 -17.40
C ILE A 15 -46.94 -3.26 -16.85
N SER A 16 -46.44 -4.47 -17.06
CA SER A 16 -46.51 -5.41 -15.94
C SER A 16 -45.13 -5.42 -15.24
N PHE A 17 -44.78 -4.31 -14.60
CA PHE A 17 -43.84 -4.40 -13.49
C PHE A 17 -44.42 -5.39 -12.49
N SER A 18 -43.69 -6.45 -12.21
CA SER A 18 -44.17 -7.35 -11.16
C SER A 18 -44.24 -6.54 -9.85
N ASN A 19 -45.15 -6.92 -8.94
CA ASN A 19 -45.19 -6.26 -7.62
C ASN A 19 -43.81 -6.24 -6.94
N THR A 20 -42.99 -7.24 -7.23
CA THR A 20 -41.59 -7.37 -6.79
C THR A 20 -40.69 -6.27 -7.36
N ASP A 21 -40.83 -5.91 -8.65
CA ASP A 21 -40.03 -4.84 -9.25
C ASP A 21 -40.35 -3.48 -8.65
N ILE A 22 -41.63 -3.22 -8.38
CA ILE A 22 -42.10 -1.98 -7.74
C ILE A 22 -41.55 -1.88 -6.31
N GLU A 23 -41.61 -2.94 -5.53
CA GLU A 23 -41.09 -2.95 -4.15
C GLU A 23 -39.56 -2.83 -4.15
N LEU A 24 -38.85 -3.44 -5.10
CA LEU A 24 -37.39 -3.30 -5.24
C LEU A 24 -36.99 -1.86 -5.63
N GLN A 25 -37.71 -1.24 -6.55
CA GLN A 25 -37.50 0.16 -6.92
C GLN A 25 -37.74 1.10 -5.74
N LYS A 26 -38.81 0.86 -4.96
CA LYS A 26 -39.12 1.62 -3.74
C LYS A 26 -38.02 1.46 -2.67
N ALA A 27 -37.51 0.26 -2.49
CA ALA A 27 -36.37 0.01 -1.60
C ALA A 27 -35.11 0.76 -2.08
N SER A 28 -34.84 0.76 -3.38
CA SER A 28 -33.71 1.50 -3.98
C SER A 28 -33.85 3.01 -3.78
N GLN A 29 -35.08 3.55 -3.89
CA GLN A 29 -35.33 4.97 -3.60
C GLN A 29 -35.06 5.29 -2.11
N PHE A 30 -35.51 4.46 -1.18
CA PHE A 30 -35.19 4.65 0.24
C PHE A 30 -33.70 4.57 0.54
N ILE A 31 -32.93 3.73 -0.18
CA ILE A 31 -31.47 3.71 -0.06
C ILE A 31 -30.89 5.05 -0.53
N ALA A 32 -31.34 5.56 -1.67
CA ALA A 32 -30.87 6.84 -2.22
C ALA A 32 -31.19 8.02 -1.28
N ASP A 33 -32.34 7.98 -0.61
CA ASP A 33 -32.78 8.98 0.35
C ASP A 33 -32.14 8.84 1.75
N GLY A 34 -31.29 7.81 1.95
CA GLY A 34 -30.63 7.54 3.24
C GLY A 34 -31.54 6.87 4.28
N GLU A 35 -32.76 6.48 3.90
CA GLU A 35 -33.77 5.86 4.78
C GLU A 35 -33.54 4.33 4.88
N LEU A 36 -32.33 3.92 5.26
CA LEU A 36 -31.86 2.52 5.22
C LEU A 36 -32.76 1.55 5.99
N LYS A 37 -33.35 1.97 7.11
CA LYS A 37 -34.25 1.12 7.89
C LYS A 37 -35.52 0.75 7.12
N LYS A 38 -36.09 1.70 6.37
CA LYS A 38 -37.29 1.44 5.53
C LYS A 38 -36.95 0.53 4.37
N ALA A 39 -35.80 0.78 3.71
CA ALA A 39 -35.32 -0.09 2.66
C ALA A 39 -35.11 -1.54 3.16
N LYS A 40 -34.48 -1.71 4.33
CA LYS A 40 -34.21 -3.03 4.94
C LYS A 40 -35.47 -3.83 5.19
N ILE A 41 -36.53 -3.19 5.64
CA ILE A 41 -37.84 -3.86 5.87
C ILE A 41 -38.38 -4.43 4.56
N ILE A 42 -38.43 -3.63 3.50
CA ILE A 42 -38.91 -4.06 2.19
C ILE A 42 -38.03 -5.20 1.63
N LEU A 43 -36.72 -5.03 1.67
CA LEU A 43 -35.80 -6.02 1.15
C LEU A 43 -35.86 -7.34 1.93
N LYS A 44 -36.02 -7.31 3.27
CA LYS A 44 -36.21 -8.54 4.07
C LYS A 44 -37.54 -9.24 3.73
N LYS A 45 -38.60 -8.50 3.46
CA LYS A 45 -39.85 -9.09 2.97
C LYS A 45 -39.59 -9.79 1.63
N LEU A 46 -38.99 -9.09 0.67
CA LEU A 46 -38.70 -9.64 -0.65
C LEU A 46 -37.76 -10.87 -0.57
N SER A 47 -36.78 -10.88 0.32
CA SER A 47 -35.86 -12.00 0.46
C SER A 47 -36.51 -13.30 0.92
N ASN A 48 -37.71 -13.24 1.48
CA ASN A 48 -38.51 -14.40 1.88
C ASN A 48 -39.50 -14.88 0.80
N GLU A 49 -39.54 -14.18 -0.34
CA GLU A 49 -40.39 -14.55 -1.46
C GLU A 49 -39.63 -15.48 -2.43
N ASN A 50 -40.36 -16.22 -3.25
CA ASN A 50 -39.75 -17.06 -4.29
C ASN A 50 -39.35 -16.20 -5.49
N LEU A 51 -38.18 -15.57 -5.39
CA LEU A 51 -37.63 -14.68 -6.41
C LEU A 51 -36.84 -15.44 -7.48
N ASN A 52 -36.84 -14.93 -8.71
CA ASN A 52 -35.86 -15.38 -9.68
C ASN A 52 -34.45 -14.97 -9.20
N LYS A 53 -33.41 -15.67 -9.69
CA LYS A 53 -32.01 -15.46 -9.23
C LYS A 53 -31.52 -14.03 -9.44
N GLU A 54 -31.91 -13.38 -10.53
CA GLU A 54 -31.46 -12.01 -10.86
C GLU A 54 -32.03 -10.96 -9.90
N ILE A 55 -33.25 -11.12 -9.46
CA ILE A 55 -33.87 -10.26 -8.45
C ILE A 55 -33.33 -10.61 -7.05
N ALA A 56 -33.25 -11.89 -6.74
CA ALA A 56 -32.73 -12.37 -5.46
C ALA A 56 -31.33 -11.81 -5.16
N VAL A 57 -30.44 -11.83 -6.15
CA VAL A 57 -29.06 -11.33 -5.99
C VAL A 57 -29.04 -9.81 -5.71
N LYS A 58 -29.89 -9.04 -6.37
CA LYS A 58 -30.03 -7.58 -6.11
C LYS A 58 -30.55 -7.28 -4.71
N VAL A 59 -31.55 -8.03 -4.27
CA VAL A 59 -32.13 -7.93 -2.91
C VAL A 59 -31.07 -8.25 -1.87
N LEU A 60 -30.37 -9.38 -2.02
CA LEU A 60 -29.34 -9.82 -1.07
C LEU A 60 -28.15 -8.87 -1.05
N ASN A 61 -27.69 -8.37 -2.20
CA ASN A 61 -26.60 -7.40 -2.27
C ASN A 61 -26.93 -6.09 -1.53
N ASN A 62 -28.14 -5.57 -1.71
CA ASN A 62 -28.61 -4.37 -0.98
C ASN A 62 -28.73 -4.63 0.53
N LEU A 63 -29.23 -5.79 0.94
CA LEU A 63 -29.26 -6.20 2.34
C LEU A 63 -27.87 -6.30 2.94
N ALA A 64 -26.91 -6.88 2.21
CA ALA A 64 -25.51 -6.96 2.64
C ALA A 64 -24.90 -5.57 2.85
N LEU A 65 -25.11 -4.65 1.91
CA LEU A 65 -24.61 -3.27 2.01
C LEU A 65 -25.22 -2.52 3.20
N ILE A 66 -26.54 -2.63 3.40
CA ILE A 66 -27.22 -2.00 4.54
C ILE A 66 -26.72 -2.59 5.86
N SER A 67 -26.60 -3.92 5.94
CA SER A 67 -26.12 -4.58 7.16
C SER A 67 -24.67 -4.18 7.48
N ASN A 68 -23.81 -4.02 6.48
CA ASN A 68 -22.46 -3.50 6.66
C ASN A 68 -22.48 -2.05 7.17
N SER A 69 -23.37 -1.20 6.64
CA SER A 69 -23.55 0.19 7.08
C SER A 69 -24.04 0.28 8.53
N ASP A 70 -24.86 -0.69 8.97
CA ASP A 70 -25.34 -0.84 10.34
C ASP A 70 -24.28 -1.47 11.29
N ASN A 71 -23.04 -1.70 10.83
CA ASN A 71 -21.99 -2.46 11.52
C ASN A 71 -22.38 -3.91 11.88
N ASN A 72 -23.41 -4.46 11.25
CA ASN A 72 -23.77 -5.87 11.40
C ASN A 72 -23.02 -6.73 10.38
N ILE A 73 -21.74 -6.94 10.66
CA ILE A 73 -20.82 -7.61 9.75
C ILE A 73 -21.22 -9.08 9.51
N GLU A 74 -21.72 -9.76 10.54
CA GLU A 74 -22.13 -11.18 10.42
C GLU A 74 -23.33 -11.35 9.48
N GLU A 75 -24.34 -10.49 9.61
CA GLU A 75 -25.50 -10.48 8.71
C GLU A 75 -25.08 -10.14 7.26
N SER A 76 -24.09 -9.23 7.09
CA SER A 76 -23.55 -8.89 5.79
C SER A 76 -22.83 -10.09 5.14
N ILE A 77 -22.00 -10.80 5.90
CA ILE A 77 -21.30 -12.02 5.45
C ILE A 77 -22.32 -13.10 5.01
N ASP A 78 -23.39 -13.31 5.80
CA ASP A 78 -24.44 -14.26 5.46
C ASP A 78 -25.10 -13.95 4.11
N TYR A 79 -25.43 -12.69 3.87
CA TYR A 79 -26.00 -12.28 2.58
C TYR A 79 -25.03 -12.45 1.41
N TYR A 80 -23.74 -12.14 1.57
CA TYR A 80 -22.76 -12.36 0.50
C TYR A 80 -22.56 -13.86 0.21
N ASN A 81 -22.57 -14.73 1.22
CA ASN A 81 -22.53 -16.18 1.01
C ASN A 81 -23.77 -16.66 0.25
N LYS A 82 -24.97 -16.19 0.61
CA LYS A 82 -26.21 -16.51 -0.10
C LYS A 82 -26.15 -16.08 -1.58
N ILE A 83 -25.52 -14.95 -1.90
CA ILE A 83 -25.30 -14.53 -3.29
C ILE A 83 -24.46 -15.58 -4.05
N LEU A 84 -23.36 -16.05 -3.43
CA LEU A 84 -22.50 -17.06 -4.05
C LEU A 84 -23.23 -18.39 -4.27
N ASP A 85 -24.10 -18.79 -3.32
CA ASP A 85 -24.91 -20.02 -3.41
C ASP A 85 -25.99 -19.97 -4.52
N LEU A 86 -26.40 -18.78 -4.94
CA LEU A 86 -27.36 -18.63 -6.05
C LEU A 86 -26.76 -19.05 -7.41
N HIS A 87 -25.43 -19.05 -7.54
CA HIS A 87 -24.73 -19.34 -8.80
C HIS A 87 -25.33 -18.56 -9.98
N VAL A 88 -25.41 -17.23 -9.84
CA VAL A 88 -25.88 -16.36 -10.92
C VAL A 88 -24.86 -16.26 -12.04
N GLY A 89 -25.33 -16.18 -13.28
CA GLY A 89 -24.47 -16.02 -14.45
C GLY A 89 -23.74 -14.68 -14.54
N ASP A 90 -24.21 -13.65 -13.79
CA ASP A 90 -23.55 -12.35 -13.71
C ASP A 90 -22.35 -12.42 -12.77
N ASN A 91 -21.17 -12.41 -13.37
CA ASN A 91 -19.91 -12.48 -12.63
C ASN A 91 -19.68 -11.27 -11.73
N TRP A 92 -20.28 -10.12 -12.01
CA TRP A 92 -20.07 -8.92 -11.19
C TRP A 92 -20.48 -9.13 -9.71
N TYR A 93 -21.66 -9.70 -9.47
CA TYR A 93 -22.13 -9.97 -8.10
C TYR A 93 -21.26 -11.02 -7.40
N ASN A 94 -20.82 -12.04 -8.13
CA ASN A 94 -19.95 -13.08 -7.60
C ASN A 94 -18.56 -12.51 -7.24
N ILE A 95 -17.98 -11.68 -8.10
CA ILE A 95 -16.69 -11.02 -7.85
C ILE A 95 -16.83 -10.06 -6.67
N ASN A 96 -17.83 -9.19 -6.64
CA ASN A 96 -18.06 -8.24 -5.56
C ASN A 96 -18.23 -8.96 -4.20
N SER A 97 -19.03 -10.03 -4.16
CA SER A 97 -19.24 -10.83 -2.95
C SER A 97 -17.94 -11.46 -2.46
N ASN A 98 -17.15 -12.07 -3.35
CA ASN A 98 -15.84 -12.62 -3.00
C ASN A 98 -14.87 -11.53 -2.51
N GLN A 99 -14.86 -10.33 -3.10
CA GLN A 99 -14.01 -9.21 -2.62
C GLN A 99 -14.39 -8.76 -1.21
N LYS A 100 -15.71 -8.67 -0.90
CA LYS A 100 -16.16 -8.31 0.44
C LYS A 100 -15.82 -9.38 1.46
N LEU A 101 -16.07 -10.64 1.12
CA LEU A 101 -15.74 -11.79 1.97
C LEU A 101 -14.22 -11.92 2.18
N LEU A 102 -13.41 -11.67 1.15
CA LEU A 102 -11.95 -11.58 1.26
C LEU A 102 -11.54 -10.51 2.29
N SER A 103 -12.10 -9.31 2.19
CA SER A 103 -11.81 -8.23 3.14
C SER A 103 -12.16 -8.62 4.58
N TYR A 104 -13.31 -9.25 4.81
CA TYR A 104 -13.72 -9.72 6.14
C TYR A 104 -12.80 -10.84 6.66
N ALA A 105 -12.43 -11.79 5.81
CA ALA A 105 -11.52 -12.87 6.16
C ALA A 105 -10.14 -12.35 6.57
N LEU A 106 -9.59 -11.39 5.80
CA LEU A 106 -8.32 -10.73 6.13
C LEU A 106 -8.37 -9.99 7.46
N ASN A 107 -9.46 -9.25 7.73
CA ASN A 107 -9.65 -8.53 8.99
C ASN A 107 -9.76 -9.47 10.20
N LYS A 108 -10.29 -10.68 10.01
CA LYS A 108 -10.39 -11.73 11.05
C LYS A 108 -9.12 -12.61 11.13
N ASN A 109 -8.13 -12.38 10.29
CA ASN A 109 -6.97 -13.25 10.09
C ASN A 109 -7.36 -14.69 9.71
N ASP A 110 -8.52 -14.87 9.06
CA ASP A 110 -8.94 -16.16 8.48
C ASP A 110 -8.36 -16.30 7.07
N PHE A 111 -7.13 -16.77 7.03
CA PHE A 111 -6.34 -16.79 5.81
C PHE A 111 -6.72 -17.92 4.86
N GLU A 112 -7.30 -19.00 5.35
CA GLU A 112 -7.82 -20.08 4.48
C GLU A 112 -9.00 -19.58 3.67
N SER A 113 -9.95 -18.93 4.31
CA SER A 113 -11.08 -18.30 3.63
C SER A 113 -10.59 -17.16 2.69
N ALA A 114 -9.62 -16.35 3.11
CA ALA A 114 -9.06 -15.28 2.26
C ALA A 114 -8.47 -15.86 0.95
N ILE A 115 -7.68 -16.92 1.03
CA ILE A 115 -7.13 -17.60 -0.15
C ILE A 115 -8.25 -18.16 -1.04
N LYS A 116 -9.26 -18.81 -0.45
CA LYS A 116 -10.40 -19.32 -1.21
C LYS A 116 -11.12 -18.21 -1.99
N TYR A 117 -11.37 -17.07 -1.36
CA TYR A 117 -12.07 -15.97 -2.02
C TYR A 117 -11.24 -15.33 -3.13
N ILE A 118 -9.94 -15.12 -2.95
CA ILE A 118 -9.08 -14.57 -4.00
C ILE A 118 -8.86 -15.57 -5.15
N GLU A 119 -8.78 -16.86 -4.88
CA GLU A 119 -8.77 -17.93 -5.90
C GLU A 119 -10.05 -17.86 -6.76
N ASN A 120 -11.22 -17.70 -6.13
CA ASN A 120 -12.49 -17.57 -6.83
C ASN A 120 -12.55 -16.30 -7.70
N ILE A 121 -12.06 -15.16 -7.18
CA ILE A 121 -11.98 -13.92 -7.96
C ILE A 121 -11.13 -14.13 -9.21
N ASN A 122 -9.93 -14.70 -9.06
CA ASN A 122 -9.03 -14.96 -10.18
C ASN A 122 -9.64 -15.95 -11.20
N TYR A 123 -10.36 -16.96 -10.72
CA TYR A 123 -11.09 -17.88 -11.61
C TYR A 123 -12.19 -17.16 -12.39
N LEU A 124 -13.02 -16.33 -11.73
CA LEU A 124 -14.13 -15.59 -12.36
C LEU A 124 -13.64 -14.53 -13.34
N THR A 125 -12.50 -13.89 -13.05
CA THR A 125 -11.85 -12.92 -13.95
C THR A 125 -10.96 -13.59 -15.01
N GLN A 126 -10.85 -14.90 -15.00
CA GLN A 126 -9.94 -15.66 -15.87
C GLN A 126 -8.49 -15.17 -15.77
N TYR A 127 -8.06 -14.75 -14.57
CA TYR A 127 -6.73 -14.19 -14.31
C TYR A 127 -6.40 -12.95 -15.18
N SER A 128 -7.40 -12.20 -15.62
CA SER A 128 -7.20 -11.02 -16.47
C SER A 128 -6.79 -9.76 -15.72
N ASP A 129 -6.95 -9.73 -14.40
CA ASP A 129 -6.61 -8.59 -13.54
C ASP A 129 -5.31 -8.88 -12.78
N VAL A 130 -4.26 -8.14 -13.13
CA VAL A 130 -2.93 -8.28 -12.54
C VAL A 130 -2.92 -8.07 -11.02
N ASN A 131 -3.79 -7.20 -10.50
CA ASN A 131 -3.84 -6.92 -9.06
C ASN A 131 -4.34 -8.14 -8.28
N PHE A 132 -5.41 -8.80 -8.76
CA PHE A 132 -5.91 -10.01 -8.10
C PHE A 132 -4.93 -11.18 -8.18
N VAL A 133 -4.18 -11.29 -9.27
CA VAL A 133 -3.12 -12.29 -9.38
C VAL A 133 -1.96 -11.97 -8.43
N ALA A 134 -1.58 -10.71 -8.31
CA ALA A 134 -0.55 -10.26 -7.39
C ALA A 134 -0.95 -10.50 -5.92
N ASP A 135 -2.20 -10.16 -5.55
CA ASP A 135 -2.75 -10.42 -4.22
C ASP A 135 -2.78 -11.93 -3.91
N LEU A 136 -3.13 -12.77 -4.88
CA LEU A 136 -3.10 -14.22 -4.73
C LEU A 136 -1.67 -14.75 -4.46
N ILE A 137 -0.69 -14.28 -5.23
CA ILE A 137 0.73 -14.62 -5.02
C ILE A 137 1.17 -14.19 -3.63
N TYR A 138 0.86 -12.96 -3.22
CA TYR A 138 1.17 -12.43 -1.90
C TYR A 138 0.57 -13.29 -0.77
N LEU A 139 -0.69 -13.71 -0.88
CA LEU A 139 -1.32 -14.55 0.12
C LEU A 139 -0.70 -15.96 0.16
N TYR A 140 -0.40 -16.57 -1.00
CA TYR A 140 0.31 -17.85 -1.04
C TYR A 140 1.68 -17.76 -0.38
N GLU A 141 2.40 -16.68 -0.61
CA GLU A 141 3.70 -16.41 -0.01
C GLU A 141 3.58 -16.28 1.51
N LYS A 142 2.71 -15.39 1.98
CA LYS A 142 2.51 -15.10 3.39
C LYS A 142 2.11 -16.33 4.21
N PHE A 143 1.43 -17.32 3.60
CA PHE A 143 0.96 -18.53 4.25
C PHE A 143 1.70 -19.80 3.85
N ASN A 144 2.91 -19.68 3.32
CA ASN A 144 3.80 -20.79 2.95
C ASN A 144 3.14 -21.81 1.99
N LYS A 145 2.23 -21.35 1.11
CA LYS A 145 1.63 -22.18 0.06
C LYS A 145 2.38 -22.01 -1.28
N THR A 146 3.69 -22.04 -1.23
CA THR A 146 4.59 -21.70 -2.34
C THR A 146 4.54 -22.70 -3.49
N ASP A 147 4.17 -23.95 -3.21
CA ASP A 147 3.84 -24.97 -4.20
C ASP A 147 2.72 -24.51 -5.15
N LYS A 148 1.73 -23.78 -4.63
CA LYS A 148 0.63 -23.23 -5.45
C LYS A 148 1.10 -22.11 -6.39
N ILE A 149 2.13 -21.36 -6.04
CA ILE A 149 2.72 -20.33 -6.94
C ILE A 149 3.31 -21.00 -8.18
N SER A 150 4.02 -22.12 -8.01
CA SER A 150 4.56 -22.91 -9.13
C SER A 150 3.47 -23.45 -10.06
N ASN A 151 2.27 -23.66 -9.52
CA ASN A 151 1.11 -24.23 -10.21
C ASN A 151 0.08 -23.17 -10.65
N LEU A 152 0.41 -21.86 -10.54
CA LEU A 152 -0.44 -20.81 -11.09
C LEU A 152 -0.77 -21.11 -12.56
N ASN A 153 -1.99 -20.77 -12.96
CA ASN A 153 -2.45 -21.00 -14.32
C ASN A 153 -1.70 -20.13 -15.33
N MET A 154 -0.46 -20.53 -15.65
CA MET A 154 0.43 -19.81 -16.56
C MET A 154 -0.18 -19.57 -17.93
N HIS A 155 -1.09 -20.46 -18.41
CA HIS A 155 -1.75 -20.29 -19.69
C HIS A 155 -2.61 -18.99 -19.74
N HIS A 156 -3.24 -18.64 -18.62
CA HIS A 156 -3.99 -17.37 -18.56
C HIS A 156 -3.05 -16.18 -18.40
N ILE A 157 -1.98 -16.31 -17.60
CA ILE A 157 -0.95 -15.27 -17.44
C ILE A 157 -0.29 -14.98 -18.79
N ASP A 158 0.00 -16.00 -19.60
CA ASP A 158 0.60 -15.84 -20.94
C ASP A 158 -0.29 -15.06 -21.92
N LYS A 159 -1.60 -14.90 -21.64
CA LYS A 159 -2.54 -14.09 -22.42
C LYS A 159 -2.65 -12.64 -21.97
N MET A 160 -2.12 -12.29 -20.78
CA MET A 160 -2.12 -10.93 -20.29
C MET A 160 -1.32 -9.98 -21.18
N PRO A 161 -1.55 -8.66 -21.07
CA PRO A 161 -0.66 -7.65 -21.63
C PRO A 161 0.80 -7.85 -21.20
N GLU A 162 1.75 -7.46 -22.03
CA GLU A 162 3.18 -7.67 -21.76
C GLU A 162 3.62 -7.12 -20.40
N ASN A 163 3.22 -5.89 -20.07
CA ASN A 163 3.57 -5.25 -18.81
C ASN A 163 3.06 -6.05 -17.60
N ASP A 164 1.83 -6.56 -17.67
CA ASP A 164 1.23 -7.35 -16.59
C ASP A 164 1.97 -8.68 -16.41
N LYS A 165 2.36 -9.33 -17.51
CA LYS A 165 3.21 -10.53 -17.46
C LYS A 165 4.54 -10.26 -16.77
N ILE A 166 5.20 -9.16 -17.11
CA ILE A 166 6.48 -8.78 -16.51
C ILE A 166 6.33 -8.58 -15.00
N ILE A 167 5.26 -7.92 -14.56
CA ILE A 167 4.95 -7.72 -13.13
C ILE A 167 4.79 -9.06 -12.42
N ILE A 168 3.95 -9.95 -12.97
CA ILE A 168 3.70 -11.27 -12.37
C ILE A 168 4.97 -12.12 -12.33
N TYR A 169 5.73 -12.18 -13.43
CA TYR A 169 7.01 -12.91 -13.44
C TYR A 169 8.01 -12.34 -12.45
N GLY A 170 7.99 -11.01 -12.24
CA GLY A 170 8.80 -10.35 -11.24
C GLY A 170 8.43 -10.74 -9.81
N LEU A 171 7.15 -10.82 -9.49
CA LEU A 171 6.68 -11.28 -8.18
C LEU A 171 7.11 -12.73 -7.93
N VAL A 172 6.90 -13.61 -8.92
CA VAL A 172 7.30 -15.02 -8.82
C VAL A 172 8.82 -15.18 -8.74
N PHE A 173 9.59 -14.36 -9.47
CA PHE A 173 11.05 -14.31 -9.32
C PHE A 173 11.47 -13.98 -7.89
N ASN A 174 10.91 -12.90 -7.31
CA ASN A 174 11.25 -12.48 -5.96
C ASN A 174 10.98 -13.61 -4.96
N LYS A 175 9.86 -14.28 -5.09
CA LYS A 175 9.50 -15.40 -4.22
C LYS A 175 10.54 -16.51 -4.23
N PHE A 176 10.91 -17.01 -5.40
CA PHE A 176 11.92 -18.07 -5.49
C PHE A 176 13.31 -17.61 -5.07
N TYR A 177 13.63 -16.34 -5.32
CA TYR A 177 14.88 -15.74 -4.85
C TYR A 177 14.96 -15.70 -3.32
N ASP A 178 13.88 -15.30 -2.65
CA ASP A 178 13.81 -15.22 -1.18
C ASP A 178 13.84 -16.62 -0.53
N GLU A 179 13.36 -17.65 -1.25
CA GLU A 179 13.50 -19.07 -0.86
C GLU A 179 14.87 -19.67 -1.21
N ASN A 180 15.77 -18.89 -1.79
CA ASN A 180 17.08 -19.34 -2.28
C ASN A 180 16.99 -20.41 -3.40
N ASP A 181 15.86 -20.49 -4.10
CA ASP A 181 15.67 -21.32 -5.30
C ASP A 181 16.14 -20.53 -6.54
N ILE A 182 17.44 -20.46 -6.70
CA ILE A 182 18.09 -19.67 -7.74
C ILE A 182 17.77 -20.17 -9.14
N GLU A 183 17.57 -21.47 -9.33
CA GLU A 183 17.25 -22.06 -10.62
C GLU A 183 15.88 -21.58 -11.12
N LYS A 184 14.86 -21.66 -10.26
CA LYS A 184 13.54 -21.15 -10.61
C LYS A 184 13.55 -19.63 -10.79
N SER A 185 14.28 -18.88 -9.95
CA SER A 185 14.42 -17.42 -10.11
C SER A 185 14.99 -17.09 -11.50
N LYS A 186 16.05 -17.74 -11.93
CA LYS A 186 16.61 -17.56 -13.28
C LYS A 186 15.60 -17.82 -14.38
N LYS A 187 14.81 -18.89 -14.28
CA LYS A 187 13.76 -19.22 -15.26
C LYS A 187 12.79 -18.06 -15.47
N TYR A 188 12.36 -17.37 -14.40
CA TYR A 188 11.45 -16.22 -14.52
C TYR A 188 12.15 -14.96 -15.00
N LEU A 189 13.42 -14.76 -14.63
CA LEU A 189 14.23 -13.69 -15.22
C LEU A 189 14.40 -13.88 -16.74
N ASP A 190 14.63 -15.10 -17.21
CA ASP A 190 14.75 -15.39 -18.65
C ASP A 190 13.42 -15.12 -19.39
N LYS A 191 12.27 -15.40 -18.77
CA LYS A 191 10.98 -15.00 -19.30
C LYS A 191 10.88 -13.46 -19.43
N ILE A 192 11.30 -12.71 -18.41
CA ILE A 192 11.32 -11.25 -18.45
C ILE A 192 12.26 -10.73 -19.56
N LYS A 193 13.43 -11.31 -19.71
CA LYS A 193 14.41 -10.99 -20.76
C LYS A 193 13.90 -11.24 -22.18
N SER A 194 12.90 -12.12 -22.35
CA SER A 194 12.33 -12.41 -23.66
C SER A 194 11.49 -11.24 -24.21
N PHE A 195 11.15 -10.25 -23.38
CA PHE A 195 10.45 -9.04 -23.79
C PHE A 195 11.45 -7.94 -24.15
N SER A 196 11.04 -7.02 -25.03
CA SER A 196 11.89 -5.91 -25.51
C SER A 196 11.50 -4.54 -24.93
N SER A 197 10.49 -4.48 -24.08
CA SER A 197 9.99 -3.24 -23.49
C SER A 197 10.97 -2.62 -22.50
N ASN A 198 10.83 -1.33 -22.25
CA ASN A 198 11.62 -0.64 -21.23
C ASN A 198 11.36 -1.21 -19.83
N LEU A 199 10.13 -1.65 -19.57
CA LEU A 199 9.77 -2.29 -18.32
C LEU A 199 10.59 -3.58 -18.13
N SER A 200 10.70 -4.42 -19.17
CA SER A 200 11.50 -5.64 -19.10
C SER A 200 12.98 -5.35 -18.79
N LYS A 201 13.57 -4.32 -19.40
CA LYS A 201 14.96 -3.90 -19.14
C LYS A 201 15.17 -3.45 -17.69
N ILE A 202 14.20 -2.72 -17.11
CA ILE A 202 14.27 -2.30 -15.70
C ILE A 202 14.20 -3.52 -14.78
N TYR A 203 13.26 -4.44 -15.03
CA TYR A 203 13.14 -5.67 -14.22
C TYR A 203 14.35 -6.58 -14.41
N GLU A 204 14.85 -6.74 -15.63
CA GLU A 204 16.08 -7.47 -15.91
C GLU A 204 17.24 -6.90 -15.10
N TYR A 205 17.41 -5.59 -15.11
CA TYR A 205 18.46 -4.92 -14.36
C TYR A 205 18.31 -5.16 -12.84
N ILE A 206 17.13 -4.97 -12.28
CA ILE A 206 16.86 -5.17 -10.85
C ILE A 206 17.17 -6.61 -10.44
N TYR A 207 16.65 -7.58 -11.17
CA TYR A 207 16.78 -8.99 -10.82
C TYR A 207 18.14 -9.59 -11.12
N SER A 208 18.78 -9.14 -12.19
CA SER A 208 20.18 -9.49 -12.43
C SER A 208 21.10 -8.95 -11.33
N ASN A 209 20.83 -7.74 -10.79
CA ASN A 209 21.58 -7.23 -9.64
C ASN A 209 21.32 -8.04 -8.35
N LYS A 210 20.10 -8.51 -8.13
CA LYS A 210 19.82 -9.43 -7.01
C LYS A 210 20.63 -10.72 -7.14
N LEU A 211 20.66 -11.33 -8.32
CA LEU A 211 21.42 -12.56 -8.59
C LEU A 211 22.94 -12.33 -8.56
N LYS A 212 23.42 -11.13 -8.87
CA LYS A 212 24.84 -10.77 -8.90
C LYS A 212 25.53 -10.85 -7.53
N ASN A 213 24.79 -10.62 -6.45
CA ASN A 213 25.33 -10.87 -5.10
C ASN A 213 25.69 -12.35 -4.91
N ILE A 214 25.25 -13.24 -5.82
CA ILE A 214 25.48 -14.69 -5.80
C ILE A 214 26.41 -15.11 -6.96
N TYR A 215 26.41 -14.37 -8.08
CA TYR A 215 27.16 -14.66 -9.29
C TYR A 215 27.83 -13.38 -9.83
N ASP A 216 29.10 -13.39 -10.05
CA ASP A 216 30.03 -12.26 -10.36
C ASP A 216 29.87 -11.66 -11.79
N GLU A 217 28.67 -11.51 -12.33
CA GLU A 217 28.43 -10.91 -13.65
C GLU A 217 28.38 -9.37 -13.59
N LYS A 218 29.22 -8.68 -14.35
CA LYS A 218 29.24 -7.22 -14.49
C LYS A 218 28.10 -6.73 -15.38
N LEU A 219 27.00 -6.31 -14.82
CA LEU A 219 25.96 -5.59 -15.54
C LEU A 219 26.26 -4.08 -15.59
N ASN A 220 26.13 -3.49 -16.76
CA ASN A 220 26.39 -2.06 -16.93
C ASN A 220 25.11 -1.27 -16.53
N ILE A 221 25.23 -0.46 -15.47
CA ILE A 221 24.14 0.34 -14.89
C ILE A 221 23.76 1.52 -15.81
N ASP A 222 24.62 1.88 -16.74
CA ASP A 222 24.47 3.08 -17.55
C ASP A 222 23.44 2.94 -18.69
N ASP A 223 22.96 1.73 -18.94
CA ASP A 223 22.07 1.41 -20.08
C ASP A 223 20.58 1.64 -19.80
N ILE A 224 20.19 2.02 -18.56
CA ILE A 224 18.77 2.35 -18.27
C ILE A 224 18.52 3.82 -18.62
N ASP A 225 17.82 4.04 -19.70
CA ASP A 225 17.34 5.37 -20.06
C ASP A 225 16.12 5.77 -19.20
N LEU A 226 16.36 6.61 -18.21
CA LEU A 226 15.33 7.12 -17.32
C LEU A 226 14.36 8.08 -18.01
N THR A 227 14.67 8.59 -19.22
CA THR A 227 13.74 9.44 -19.99
C THR A 227 12.57 8.66 -20.56
N ILE A 228 12.70 7.32 -20.61
CA ILE A 228 11.71 6.38 -21.16
C ILE A 228 10.84 5.76 -20.02
N VAL A 229 11.07 6.16 -18.79
CA VAL A 229 10.25 5.75 -17.64
C VAL A 229 8.92 6.48 -17.73
N ASN A 230 7.96 5.87 -18.42
CA ASN A 230 6.63 6.42 -18.64
C ASN A 230 5.65 6.02 -17.49
N ASP A 231 4.42 6.55 -17.57
CA ASP A 231 3.39 6.46 -16.54
C ASP A 231 2.96 5.03 -16.14
N ASN A 232 3.41 4.00 -16.86
CA ASN A 232 2.97 2.61 -16.69
C ASN A 232 3.86 1.77 -15.76
N ILE A 233 4.99 2.31 -15.24
CA ILE A 233 5.85 1.56 -14.33
C ILE A 233 5.28 1.60 -12.92
N ASP A 234 5.16 0.43 -12.29
CA ASP A 234 4.71 0.29 -10.91
C ASP A 234 5.64 1.03 -9.94
N ILE A 235 5.05 1.69 -8.93
CA ILE A 235 5.78 2.46 -7.92
C ILE A 235 6.77 1.58 -7.16
N ASN A 236 6.43 0.32 -6.88
CA ASN A 236 7.33 -0.59 -6.16
C ASN A 236 8.59 -0.90 -6.98
N VAL A 237 8.46 -1.01 -8.30
CA VAL A 237 9.61 -1.20 -9.22
C VAL A 237 10.51 0.03 -9.20
N LEU A 238 9.94 1.23 -9.24
CA LEU A 238 10.68 2.47 -9.13
C LEU A 238 11.37 2.61 -7.76
N GLU A 239 10.69 2.20 -6.69
CA GLU A 239 11.26 2.16 -5.33
C GLU A 239 12.49 1.22 -5.26
N GLU A 240 12.43 0.04 -5.87
CA GLU A 240 13.56 -0.89 -5.93
C GLU A 240 14.70 -0.33 -6.79
N LEU A 241 14.40 0.23 -7.96
CA LEU A 241 15.38 0.88 -8.82
C LEU A 241 16.12 2.02 -8.09
N LYS A 242 15.37 2.87 -7.38
CA LYS A 242 15.93 3.92 -6.53
C LYS A 242 16.88 3.36 -5.47
N LYS A 243 16.49 2.29 -4.75
CA LYS A 243 17.33 1.64 -3.74
C LYS A 243 18.64 1.13 -4.34
N ILE A 244 18.57 0.52 -5.52
CA ILE A 244 19.77 0.03 -6.22
C ILE A 244 20.69 1.19 -6.57
N TYR A 245 20.17 2.30 -7.11
CA TYR A 245 20.98 3.48 -7.41
C TYR A 245 21.63 4.07 -6.16
N ILE A 246 20.91 4.15 -5.03
CA ILE A 246 21.46 4.61 -3.75
C ILE A 246 22.59 3.67 -3.28
N LYS A 247 22.37 2.34 -3.32
CA LYS A 247 23.35 1.33 -2.93
C LYS A 247 24.64 1.42 -3.77
N ASN A 248 24.50 1.76 -5.05
CA ASN A 248 25.63 1.92 -5.97
C ASN A 248 26.19 3.36 -6.00
N ASN A 249 25.81 4.20 -5.04
CA ASN A 249 26.21 5.61 -4.93
C ASN A 249 25.88 6.48 -6.16
N GLN A 250 24.89 6.08 -6.95
CA GLN A 250 24.39 6.83 -8.12
C GLN A 250 23.23 7.75 -7.71
N LEU A 251 23.53 8.65 -6.77
CA LEU A 251 22.51 9.48 -6.11
C LEU A 251 21.73 10.39 -7.09
N GLU A 252 22.38 10.86 -8.18
CA GLU A 252 21.72 11.66 -9.21
C GLU A 252 20.61 10.89 -9.93
N LYS A 253 20.88 9.62 -10.31
CA LYS A 253 19.87 8.75 -10.90
C LYS A 253 18.77 8.41 -9.90
N ALA A 254 19.12 8.16 -8.63
CA ALA A 254 18.13 7.98 -7.56
C ALA A 254 17.22 9.20 -7.40
N TYR A 255 17.79 10.41 -7.53
CA TYR A 255 17.01 11.65 -7.43
C TYR A 255 16.07 11.83 -8.63
N LYS A 256 16.47 11.45 -9.84
CA LYS A 256 15.58 11.42 -11.01
C LYS A 256 14.43 10.44 -10.80
N VAL A 257 14.72 9.22 -10.33
CA VAL A 257 13.68 8.20 -10.07
C VAL A 257 12.69 8.65 -9.00
N ILE A 258 13.14 9.27 -7.90
CA ILE A 258 12.22 9.72 -6.86
C ILE A 258 11.31 10.86 -7.34
N ASN A 259 11.79 11.71 -8.24
CA ASN A 259 10.94 12.73 -8.84
C ASN A 259 9.83 12.11 -9.71
N ILE A 260 10.11 11.04 -10.44
CA ILE A 260 9.10 10.26 -11.17
C ILE A 260 8.09 9.63 -10.21
N ILE A 261 8.55 9.08 -9.08
CA ILE A 261 7.66 8.54 -8.04
C ILE A 261 6.73 9.64 -7.50
N LEU A 262 7.25 10.87 -7.30
CA LEU A 262 6.46 12.01 -6.80
C LEU A 262 5.38 12.48 -7.77
N GLU A 263 5.53 12.28 -9.06
CA GLU A 263 4.49 12.55 -10.07
C GLU A 263 3.32 11.57 -9.92
N LYS A 264 3.60 10.33 -9.49
CA LYS A 264 2.58 9.28 -9.30
C LYS A 264 1.96 9.32 -7.90
N THR A 265 2.73 9.62 -6.89
CA THR A 265 2.28 9.64 -5.49
C THR A 265 3.04 10.67 -4.68
N TYR A 266 2.30 11.52 -3.97
CA TYR A 266 2.87 12.62 -3.19
C TYR A 266 2.56 12.41 -1.71
N THR A 267 3.23 11.41 -1.10
CA THR A 267 3.05 11.05 0.31
C THR A 267 4.18 11.63 1.17
N PRO A 268 3.93 11.91 2.47
CA PRO A 268 4.96 12.44 3.37
C PRO A 268 6.23 11.58 3.40
N ARG A 269 6.08 10.25 3.32
CA ARG A 269 7.23 9.33 3.29
C ARG A 269 8.10 9.53 2.06
N ILE A 270 7.51 9.64 0.87
CA ILE A 270 8.24 9.82 -0.39
C ILE A 270 8.86 11.21 -0.44
N VAL A 271 8.08 12.23 -0.06
CA VAL A 271 8.57 13.62 -0.01
C VAL A 271 9.76 13.77 0.95
N MET A 272 9.75 13.07 2.10
CA MET A 272 10.87 13.06 3.03
C MET A 272 12.15 12.45 2.39
N GLN A 273 12.01 11.39 1.61
CA GLN A 273 13.15 10.79 0.91
C GLN A 273 13.67 11.72 -0.20
N ALA A 274 12.76 12.39 -0.93
CA ALA A 274 13.12 13.37 -1.94
C ALA A 274 13.81 14.59 -1.32
N LEU A 275 13.35 15.07 -0.17
CA LEU A 275 13.98 16.15 0.59
C LEU A 275 15.44 15.81 0.92
N LYS A 276 15.72 14.59 1.38
CA LYS A 276 17.10 14.15 1.67
C LYS A 276 18.01 14.26 0.45
N LEU A 277 17.57 13.78 -0.70
CA LEU A 277 18.34 13.90 -1.94
C LEU A 277 18.46 15.35 -2.41
N ALA A 278 17.40 16.15 -2.31
CA ALA A 278 17.44 17.56 -2.62
C ALA A 278 18.48 18.30 -1.74
N ILE A 279 18.59 17.98 -0.46
CA ILE A 279 19.61 18.52 0.45
C ILE A 279 21.01 18.15 -0.03
N ILE A 280 21.25 16.89 -0.37
CA ILE A 280 22.55 16.41 -0.88
C ILE A 280 22.96 17.17 -2.15
N PHE A 281 22.01 17.40 -3.07
CA PHE A 281 22.25 18.13 -4.32
C PHE A 281 22.14 19.67 -4.19
N LYS A 282 21.83 20.18 -2.99
CA LYS A 282 21.64 21.61 -2.73
C LYS A 282 20.57 22.25 -3.64
N ASP A 283 19.52 21.49 -3.95
CA ASP A 283 18.38 21.92 -4.77
C ASP A 283 17.43 22.75 -3.92
N GLU A 284 17.74 24.04 -3.77
CA GLU A 284 17.00 24.95 -2.87
C GLU A 284 15.51 25.08 -3.23
N ILE A 285 15.16 24.94 -4.51
CA ILE A 285 13.78 25.03 -4.98
C ILE A 285 12.97 23.85 -4.42
N ASN A 286 13.49 22.64 -4.61
CA ASN A 286 12.83 21.42 -4.14
C ASN A 286 12.93 21.28 -2.62
N ILE A 287 14.02 21.70 -1.98
CA ILE A 287 14.12 21.75 -0.51
C ILE A 287 12.97 22.61 0.05
N LYS A 288 12.77 23.82 -0.47
CA LYS A 288 11.68 24.69 -0.03
C LYS A 288 10.31 24.09 -0.28
N LYS A 289 10.09 23.52 -1.48
CA LYS A 289 8.84 22.87 -1.88
C LYS A 289 8.48 21.71 -0.94
N TYR A 290 9.43 20.82 -0.69
CA TYR A 290 9.23 19.61 0.12
C TYR A 290 9.09 19.94 1.62
N THR A 291 9.87 20.91 2.10
CA THR A 291 9.75 21.42 3.49
C THR A 291 8.36 22.00 3.74
N ASN A 292 7.88 22.89 2.86
CA ASN A 292 6.54 23.49 3.00
C ASN A 292 5.43 22.43 3.01
N TYR A 293 5.54 21.42 2.14
CA TYR A 293 4.56 20.32 2.13
C TYR A 293 4.56 19.54 3.45
N LEU A 294 5.75 19.15 3.93
CA LEU A 294 5.88 18.38 5.17
C LEU A 294 5.42 19.18 6.39
N GLU A 295 5.65 20.48 6.45
CA GLU A 295 5.14 21.35 7.53
C GLU A 295 3.61 21.35 7.65
N MET A 296 2.90 21.11 6.54
CA MET A 296 1.43 21.06 6.53
C MET A 296 0.87 19.69 6.95
N THR A 297 1.70 18.66 7.10
CA THR A 297 1.25 17.34 7.52
C THR A 297 1.15 17.24 9.04
N SER A 298 0.31 16.35 9.55
CA SER A 298 0.10 16.16 10.99
C SER A 298 1.39 15.86 11.78
N ASP A 299 2.33 15.14 11.17
CA ASP A 299 3.64 14.83 11.75
C ASP A 299 4.79 15.62 11.10
N GLY A 300 4.46 16.71 10.41
CA GLY A 300 5.39 17.43 9.53
C GLY A 300 6.64 17.92 10.26
N GLY A 301 6.48 18.53 11.41
CA GLY A 301 7.61 18.98 12.22
C GLY A 301 8.53 17.85 12.65
N TYR A 302 7.97 16.72 13.10
CA TYR A 302 8.75 15.54 13.45
C TYR A 302 9.49 14.95 12.25
N ASN A 303 8.77 14.74 11.15
CA ASN A 303 9.34 14.17 9.92
C ASN A 303 10.48 15.03 9.35
N LEU A 304 10.33 16.36 9.35
CA LEU A 304 11.38 17.30 8.95
C LEU A 304 12.60 17.20 9.89
N GLY A 305 12.36 17.19 11.19
CA GLY A 305 13.42 17.03 12.18
C GLY A 305 14.21 15.74 11.96
N VAL A 306 13.52 14.62 11.73
CA VAL A 306 14.14 13.32 11.43
C VAL A 306 14.93 13.37 10.10
N ALA A 307 14.36 13.97 9.05
CA ALA A 307 15.03 14.07 7.76
C ALA A 307 16.35 14.85 7.88
N TYR A 308 16.31 16.03 8.50
CA TYR A 308 17.51 16.84 8.69
C TYR A 308 18.53 16.19 9.62
N PHE A 309 18.09 15.52 10.70
CA PHE A 309 18.98 14.80 11.60
C PHE A 309 19.75 13.67 10.89
N ASN A 310 19.07 12.89 10.05
CA ASN A 310 19.68 11.79 9.30
C ASN A 310 20.74 12.26 8.28
N GLU A 311 20.63 13.51 7.82
CA GLU A 311 21.60 14.13 6.92
C GLU A 311 22.67 14.97 7.65
N GLY A 312 22.72 14.86 8.99
CA GLY A 312 23.71 15.58 9.81
C GLY A 312 23.47 17.09 9.88
N MET A 313 22.30 17.57 9.53
CA MET A 313 21.92 18.99 9.57
C MET A 313 21.28 19.35 10.92
N ASP A 314 22.01 19.13 12.03
CA ASP A 314 21.52 19.16 13.39
C ASP A 314 20.80 20.48 13.76
N LYS A 315 21.28 21.62 13.29
CA LYS A 315 20.60 22.91 13.56
C LYS A 315 19.19 23.01 12.96
N TYR A 316 19.00 22.44 11.77
CA TYR A 316 17.67 22.39 11.15
C TYR A 316 16.81 21.35 11.83
N ALA A 317 17.36 20.19 12.15
CA ALA A 317 16.69 19.14 12.92
C ALA A 317 16.19 19.70 14.26
N GLU A 318 17.05 20.36 15.03
CA GLU A 318 16.73 21.00 16.29
C GLU A 318 15.55 21.96 16.18
N LYS A 319 15.56 22.86 15.18
CA LYS A 319 14.48 23.83 14.95
C LYS A 319 13.10 23.16 14.88
N TYR A 320 12.98 22.07 14.10
CA TYR A 320 11.72 21.38 13.90
C TYR A 320 11.35 20.48 15.07
N LEU A 321 12.31 19.77 15.65
CA LEU A 321 12.08 18.88 16.79
C LEU A 321 11.70 19.63 18.05
N PHE A 322 12.28 20.82 18.31
CA PHE A 322 11.87 21.67 19.43
C PHE A 322 10.44 22.19 19.28
N LYS A 323 10.01 22.51 18.06
CA LYS A 323 8.63 22.93 17.83
C LYS A 323 7.64 21.85 18.26
N VAL A 324 7.85 20.61 17.83
CA VAL A 324 6.95 19.48 18.17
C VAL A 324 7.12 19.01 19.62
N LEU A 325 8.31 19.16 20.22
CA LEU A 325 8.51 18.92 21.64
C LEU A 325 7.65 19.86 22.49
N LYS A 326 7.54 21.13 22.12
CA LYS A 326 6.64 22.10 22.77
C LYS A 326 5.17 21.70 22.67
N GLU A 327 4.79 20.96 21.64
CA GLU A 327 3.47 20.39 21.44
C GLU A 327 3.28 19.02 22.13
N ASN A 328 4.22 18.61 23.03
CA ASN A 328 4.24 17.37 23.80
C ASN A 328 4.54 16.09 23.01
N ASP A 329 5.17 16.17 21.84
CA ASP A 329 5.63 14.99 21.11
C ASP A 329 6.92 14.43 21.75
N LYS A 330 6.79 13.32 22.49
CA LYS A 330 7.91 12.65 23.17
C LYS A 330 8.94 12.05 22.21
N ARG A 331 8.57 11.74 20.95
CA ARG A 331 9.50 11.14 19.98
C ARG A 331 10.65 12.08 19.67
N SER A 332 10.38 13.38 19.60
CA SER A 332 11.38 14.42 19.33
C SER A 332 12.42 14.56 20.44
N TYR A 333 12.03 14.27 21.69
CA TYR A 333 12.93 14.33 22.84
C TYR A 333 14.17 13.43 22.66
N TYR A 334 13.98 12.18 22.26
CA TYR A 334 15.09 11.23 22.10
C TYR A 334 16.06 11.60 20.98
N ILE A 335 15.56 12.22 19.91
CA ILE A 335 16.42 12.66 18.82
C ILE A 335 17.21 13.91 19.24
N LEU A 336 16.57 14.88 19.89
CA LEU A 336 17.24 16.06 20.44
C LEU A 336 18.32 15.65 21.47
N LEU A 337 18.03 14.67 22.33
CA LEU A 337 19.00 14.13 23.26
C LEU A 337 20.24 13.60 22.51
N ARG A 338 20.04 12.84 21.44
CA ARG A 338 21.17 12.33 20.62
C ARG A 338 21.95 13.46 19.95
N ILE A 339 21.28 14.49 19.45
CA ILE A 339 21.94 15.66 18.84
C ILE A 339 22.88 16.30 19.87
N TYR A 340 22.39 16.58 21.09
CA TYR A 340 23.18 17.24 22.10
C TYR A 340 24.31 16.36 22.67
N PHE A 341 24.08 15.06 22.81
CA PHE A 341 25.12 14.11 23.18
C PHE A 341 26.23 14.06 22.12
N ASN A 342 25.88 13.96 20.84
CA ASN A 342 26.87 13.86 19.76
C ASN A 342 27.68 15.14 19.58
N ASN A 343 27.05 16.30 19.79
CA ASN A 343 27.68 17.61 19.58
C ASN A 343 28.35 18.18 20.86
N PHE A 344 28.26 17.47 21.97
CA PHE A 344 28.76 17.93 23.28
C PHE A 344 28.18 19.31 23.66
N ASP A 345 26.93 19.54 23.33
CA ASP A 345 26.24 20.79 23.65
C ASP A 345 25.63 20.75 25.08
N ASP A 346 26.44 21.15 26.07
CA ASP A 346 26.03 21.16 27.47
C ASP A 346 24.81 22.04 27.73
N LYS A 347 24.71 23.20 27.05
CA LYS A 347 23.62 24.16 27.23
C LYS A 347 22.32 23.64 26.59
N GLY A 348 22.41 23.09 25.37
CA GLY A 348 21.30 22.49 24.69
C GLY A 348 20.72 21.31 25.45
N LEU A 349 21.59 20.44 25.99
CA LEU A 349 21.19 19.31 26.82
C LEU A 349 20.48 19.78 28.09
N GLU A 350 21.05 20.72 28.84
CA GLU A 350 20.44 21.22 30.07
C GLU A 350 19.06 21.84 29.82
N ASN A 351 18.93 22.64 28.76
CA ASN A 351 17.65 23.23 28.35
C ASN A 351 16.60 22.14 27.99
N LEU A 352 17.01 21.12 27.22
CA LEU A 352 16.14 20.00 26.86
C LEU A 352 15.64 19.25 28.12
N LEU A 353 16.54 18.94 29.03
CA LEU A 353 16.22 18.22 30.28
C LEU A 353 15.30 19.01 31.19
N ASN A 354 15.46 20.35 31.26
CA ASN A 354 14.56 21.21 32.02
C ASN A 354 13.16 21.22 31.41
N ILE A 355 13.03 21.37 30.09
CA ILE A 355 11.74 21.32 29.39
C ILE A 355 11.09 19.93 29.60
N ALA A 356 11.85 18.86 29.49
CA ALA A 356 11.32 17.51 29.66
C ALA A 356 10.84 17.27 31.10
N LEU A 357 11.51 17.82 32.09
CA LEU A 357 11.11 17.77 33.51
C LEU A 357 9.83 18.58 33.74
N GLU A 358 9.77 19.83 33.27
CA GLU A 358 8.60 20.69 33.38
C GLU A 358 7.34 20.07 32.74
N LYS A 359 7.52 19.35 31.62
CA LYS A 359 6.45 18.64 30.93
C LYS A 359 6.15 17.24 31.49
N ASN A 360 6.76 16.85 32.60
CA ASN A 360 6.65 15.52 33.19
C ASN A 360 6.98 14.37 32.21
N MET A 361 7.85 14.62 31.24
CA MET A 361 8.34 13.59 30.32
C MET A 361 9.38 12.70 30.99
N ILE A 362 10.16 13.27 31.92
CA ILE A 362 11.16 12.58 32.75
C ILE A 362 11.01 13.00 34.21
N SER A 363 11.46 12.16 35.12
CA SER A 363 11.59 12.45 36.52
C SER A 363 12.91 13.16 36.85
N LYS A 364 13.03 13.73 38.03
CA LYS A 364 14.29 14.33 38.52
C LYS A 364 15.41 13.28 38.63
N ILE A 365 15.08 12.04 38.95
CA ILE A 365 16.05 10.94 39.01
C ILE A 365 16.58 10.64 37.61
N GLU A 366 15.72 10.50 36.64
CA GLU A 366 16.11 10.26 35.24
C GLU A 366 16.95 11.41 34.68
N LYS A 367 16.60 12.67 34.97
CA LYS A 367 17.44 13.83 34.61
C LYS A 367 18.87 13.70 35.16
N ASN A 368 19.02 13.35 36.43
CA ASN A 368 20.34 13.19 37.03
C ASN A 368 21.11 12.01 36.41
N GLN A 369 20.43 10.92 36.10
CA GLN A 369 21.04 9.77 35.46
C GLN A 369 21.52 10.12 34.04
N ILE A 370 20.70 10.81 33.22
CA ILE A 370 21.08 11.26 31.89
C ILE A 370 22.29 12.18 31.93
N ASN A 371 22.33 13.13 32.87
CA ASN A 371 23.49 14.00 33.02
C ASN A 371 24.77 13.21 33.38
N TYR A 372 24.65 12.19 34.25
CA TYR A 372 25.78 11.32 34.60
C TYR A 372 26.24 10.52 33.37
N GLU A 373 25.35 9.90 32.62
CA GLU A 373 25.66 9.15 31.39
C GLU A 373 26.31 10.05 30.32
N TYR A 374 25.84 11.29 30.20
CA TYR A 374 26.41 12.26 29.28
C TYR A 374 27.87 12.60 29.63
N LEU A 375 28.16 12.85 30.94
CA LEU A 375 29.53 13.11 31.39
C LEU A 375 30.45 11.92 31.15
N GLN A 376 29.99 10.70 31.44
CA GLN A 376 30.75 9.48 31.15
C GLN A 376 31.02 9.31 29.65
N TYR A 377 30.04 9.59 28.80
CA TYR A 377 30.21 9.54 27.35
C TYR A 377 31.21 10.58 26.84
N LYS A 378 31.17 11.80 27.38
CA LYS A 378 32.10 12.89 27.06
C LYS A 378 33.55 12.55 27.49
N GLU A 379 33.73 11.99 28.68
CA GLU A 379 35.05 11.53 29.16
C GLU A 379 35.59 10.37 28.31
N TYR A 380 34.74 9.40 27.97
CA TYR A 380 35.11 8.27 27.10
C TYR A 380 35.57 8.73 25.70
N LYS A 381 34.87 9.67 25.09
CA LYS A 381 35.23 10.24 23.78
C LYS A 381 36.55 10.98 23.84
N ASN A 382 36.73 11.84 24.88
CA ASN A 382 37.97 12.56 25.09
C ASN A 382 39.17 11.61 25.33
N TRP A 383 38.90 10.48 25.99
CA TRP A 383 39.92 9.43 26.19
C TRP A 383 40.27 8.76 24.82
N LYS A 384 39.28 8.38 24.04
CA LYS A 384 39.50 7.80 22.70
C LYS A 384 40.35 8.70 21.83
N GLU A 385 40.03 9.99 21.75
CA GLU A 385 40.81 10.97 20.99
C GLU A 385 42.25 11.07 21.44
N ARG A 386 42.48 11.05 22.79
CA ARG A 386 43.85 11.09 23.33
C ARG A 386 44.67 9.84 23.04
N VAL A 387 44.07 8.68 22.97
CA VAL A 387 44.77 7.41 22.70
C VAL A 387 44.75 7.02 21.22
N GLY A 388 44.20 7.84 20.34
CA GLY A 388 44.21 7.63 18.88
C GLY A 388 43.38 6.42 18.40
N VAL A 389 42.45 5.94 19.21
CA VAL A 389 41.53 4.86 18.83
C VAL A 389 40.33 5.48 18.08
N LYS A 390 40.24 5.15 16.78
CA LYS A 390 39.12 5.56 15.92
C LYS A 390 37.86 4.72 16.20
#